data_9afc3d29cac1d57588b53954ad30934f
#
_entry.id   9afc3d29cac1d57588b53954ad30934f
#
_cell.length_a   1.000
_cell.length_b   1.000
_cell.length_c   1.000
_cell.angle_alpha   90.00
_cell.angle_beta   90.00
_cell.angle_gamma   90.00
#
_symmetry.space_group_name_H-M   'P 1'
#
loop_
_entity.id
_entity.type
_entity.pdbx_description
1 polymer ?
#
loop_
_entity_poly.entity_id
_entity_poly.type
_entity_poly.pdbx_seq_one_letter_code
_entity_poly.pdbx_strand_id
1 'polypeptide(L)'
;MLVAIDVAYIVIVRRGIVLAPVAPPGRFIWDAIGTLTGTSFGYTMFILFMNATATQYLRARAELSVAHDIHQVLVPSIDRRIGEYEFFGWSIASGDVGGDLVDVVAGEGRWLAYIADVSGHGVGPGIVMAMFKSALRMRALADGTIATLLAEVQTTLMPLKQPNMFVTVACVQGGADGAVECAVAGHVPILRARASVVEEVTTPQLALGMFEDAVFGSTRVECGDGDALILLTDGLVEVFDDAGRELGFERVKATLAEVADRPLAEVAQHVLTGARAHGIQTDDQSLLLIRRRASAASR
;
A
#
# COMPACT_ATOMS: atom_id res chain seq x y z
N MET A 1 38.79 37.25 -1.68
CA MET A 1 39.61 38.47 -1.72
C MET A 1 38.83 39.72 -2.11
N LEU A 2 37.93 39.69 -3.12
CA LEU A 2 37.05 40.81 -3.50
C LEU A 2 36.08 41.25 -2.38
N VAL A 3 35.41 40.32 -1.67
CA VAL A 3 34.47 40.63 -0.57
C VAL A 3 35.13 41.34 0.60
N ALA A 4 36.42 41.06 0.88
CA ALA A 4 37.17 41.72 1.96
C ALA A 4 37.50 43.19 1.65
N ILE A 5 37.63 43.56 0.37
CA ILE A 5 37.89 44.92 -0.09
C ILE A 5 36.61 45.76 0.01
N ASP A 6 35.46 45.22 -0.31
CA ASP A 6 34.14 45.90 -0.24
C ASP A 6 33.75 46.17 1.24
N VAL A 7 34.00 45.22 2.14
CA VAL A 7 33.77 45.41 3.58
C VAL A 7 34.70 46.49 4.19
N ALA A 8 35.95 46.56 3.75
CA ALA A 8 36.86 47.61 4.17
C ALA A 8 36.43 49.00 3.71
N TYR A 9 35.93 49.12 2.46
CA TYR A 9 35.37 50.35 1.90
C TYR A 9 34.12 50.84 2.66
N ILE A 10 33.19 49.94 2.99
CA ILE A 10 31.98 50.26 3.77
C ILE A 10 32.35 50.76 5.20
N VAL A 11 33.33 50.17 5.85
CA VAL A 11 33.77 50.56 7.21
C VAL A 11 34.44 51.91 7.19
N ILE A 12 35.25 52.23 6.17
CA ILE A 12 35.93 53.51 6.04
C ILE A 12 34.94 54.62 5.78
N VAL A 13 33.96 54.45 4.91
CA VAL A 13 32.93 55.44 4.60
C VAL A 13 32.04 55.75 5.81
N ARG A 14 31.72 54.77 6.63
CA ARG A 14 30.91 54.93 7.85
C ARG A 14 31.63 55.68 8.98
N ARG A 15 32.97 55.75 9.00
CA ARG A 15 33.76 56.50 9.97
C ARG A 15 34.15 57.91 9.53
N GLY A 16 33.72 58.40 8.36
CA GLY A 16 33.95 59.74 7.88
C GLY A 16 35.41 60.05 7.49
N ILE A 17 36.26 59.05 7.30
CA ILE A 17 37.64 59.21 6.86
C ILE A 17 37.67 58.84 5.36
N VAL A 18 37.47 59.81 4.50
CA VAL A 18 37.60 59.65 3.03
C VAL A 18 39.06 59.83 2.66
N LEU A 19 39.85 58.79 2.73
CA LEU A 19 41.07 58.62 1.97
C LEU A 19 40.85 57.46 1.01
N ALA A 20 39.98 57.68 0.03
CA ALA A 20 39.91 56.76 -1.09
C ALA A 20 41.08 57.11 -2.05
N PRO A 21 42.03 56.22 -2.30
CA PRO A 21 42.90 56.39 -3.46
C PRO A 21 41.97 56.39 -4.67
N VAL A 22 41.98 57.49 -5.44
CA VAL A 22 41.24 57.56 -6.71
C VAL A 22 41.77 56.43 -7.61
N ALA A 23 41.05 55.32 -7.66
CA ALA A 23 41.42 54.25 -8.56
C ALA A 23 41.46 54.81 -9.99
N PRO A 24 42.46 54.47 -10.79
CA PRO A 24 42.50 54.92 -12.17
C PRO A 24 41.21 54.52 -12.89
N PRO A 25 40.60 55.40 -13.70
CA PRO A 25 39.26 55.18 -14.25
C PRO A 25 39.06 53.87 -15.01
N GLY A 26 40.13 53.28 -15.53
CA GLY A 26 40.09 51.95 -16.17
C GLY A 26 39.85 50.78 -15.18
N ARG A 27 40.23 50.90 -13.94
CA ARG A 27 40.08 49.80 -12.97
C ARG A 27 38.62 49.62 -12.55
N PHE A 28 37.89 50.69 -12.37
CA PHE A 28 36.47 50.68 -12.05
C PHE A 28 35.62 50.00 -13.17
N ILE A 29 35.97 50.22 -14.44
CA ILE A 29 35.31 49.61 -15.56
C ILE A 29 35.55 48.09 -15.59
N TRP A 30 36.77 47.64 -15.34
CA TRP A 30 37.08 46.21 -15.33
C TRP A 30 36.43 45.49 -14.12
N ASP A 31 36.34 46.12 -12.97
CA ASP A 31 35.64 45.56 -11.79
C ASP A 31 34.14 45.50 -12.04
N ALA A 32 33.54 46.49 -12.66
CA ALA A 32 32.13 46.48 -13.06
C ALA A 32 31.82 45.39 -14.10
N ILE A 33 32.67 45.24 -15.13
CA ILE A 33 32.53 44.17 -16.14
C ILE A 33 32.68 42.80 -15.44
N GLY A 34 33.66 42.59 -14.57
CA GLY A 34 33.87 41.34 -13.84
C GLY A 34 32.68 40.98 -12.98
N THR A 35 32.11 41.96 -12.27
CA THR A 35 30.92 41.74 -11.44
C THR A 35 29.70 41.42 -12.30
N LEU A 36 29.48 42.14 -13.39
CA LEU A 36 28.34 41.88 -14.27
C LEU A 36 28.43 40.52 -14.98
N THR A 37 29.62 40.15 -15.46
CA THR A 37 29.83 38.82 -16.08
C THR A 37 29.70 37.68 -15.06
N GLY A 38 30.25 37.84 -13.84
CA GLY A 38 30.13 36.88 -12.78
C GLY A 38 28.67 36.66 -12.31
N THR A 39 27.93 37.76 -12.16
CA THR A 39 26.49 37.66 -11.79
C THR A 39 25.65 37.03 -12.90
N SER A 40 25.92 37.43 -14.18
CA SER A 40 25.22 36.84 -15.35
C SER A 40 25.51 35.34 -15.48
N PHE A 41 26.77 34.94 -15.30
CA PHE A 41 27.15 33.53 -15.31
C PHE A 41 26.47 32.74 -14.16
N GLY A 42 26.51 33.30 -12.95
CA GLY A 42 25.86 32.68 -11.77
C GLY A 42 24.35 32.54 -11.97
N TYR A 43 23.71 33.56 -12.51
CA TYR A 43 22.28 33.53 -12.81
C TYR A 43 21.95 32.48 -13.90
N THR A 44 22.74 32.42 -14.97
CA THR A 44 22.56 31.40 -16.01
C THR A 44 22.71 30.00 -15.48
N MET A 45 23.76 29.76 -14.68
CA MET A 45 23.96 28.48 -14.00
C MET A 45 22.81 28.10 -13.06
N PHE A 46 22.31 29.07 -12.30
CA PHE A 46 21.15 28.88 -11.45
C PHE A 46 19.89 28.48 -12.25
N ILE A 47 19.60 29.18 -13.35
CA ILE A 47 18.46 28.84 -14.22
C ILE A 47 18.61 27.44 -14.83
N LEU A 48 19.80 27.09 -15.32
CA LEU A 48 20.07 25.76 -15.88
C LEU A 48 19.89 24.66 -14.81
N PHE A 49 20.38 24.88 -13.60
CA PHE A 49 20.21 23.98 -12.48
C PHE A 49 18.73 23.83 -12.10
N MET A 50 18.00 24.93 -11.97
CA MET A 50 16.56 24.91 -11.66
C MET A 50 15.76 24.18 -12.74
N ASN A 51 16.05 24.43 -14.02
CA ASN A 51 15.37 23.75 -15.12
C ASN A 51 15.66 22.23 -15.12
N ALA A 52 16.91 21.84 -14.89
CA ALA A 52 17.29 20.43 -14.82
C ALA A 52 16.56 19.72 -13.66
N THR A 53 16.58 20.32 -12.48
CA THR A 53 15.92 19.78 -11.28
C THR A 53 14.40 19.72 -11.45
N ALA A 54 13.78 20.80 -11.97
CA ALA A 54 12.34 20.85 -12.23
C ALA A 54 11.92 19.79 -13.24
N THR A 55 12.70 19.59 -14.32
CA THR A 55 12.41 18.58 -15.35
C THR A 55 12.48 17.16 -14.78
N GLN A 56 13.49 16.87 -13.96
CA GLN A 56 13.60 15.57 -13.29
C GLN A 56 12.43 15.33 -12.33
N TYR A 57 12.09 16.31 -11.52
CA TYR A 57 10.95 16.24 -10.60
C TYR A 57 9.62 16.00 -11.33
N LEU A 58 9.36 16.74 -12.40
CA LEU A 58 8.12 16.58 -13.19
C LEU A 58 8.04 15.22 -13.87
N ARG A 59 9.16 14.68 -14.38
CA ARG A 59 9.20 13.34 -14.96
C ARG A 59 8.91 12.26 -13.91
N ALA A 60 9.60 12.31 -12.77
CA ALA A 60 9.38 11.36 -11.68
C ALA A 60 7.91 11.40 -11.19
N ARG A 61 7.33 12.59 -11.08
CA ARG A 61 5.92 12.73 -10.68
C ARG A 61 4.95 12.21 -11.73
N ALA A 62 5.24 12.38 -13.03
CA ALA A 62 4.43 11.81 -14.11
C ALA A 62 4.48 10.27 -14.11
N GLU A 63 5.66 9.68 -13.88
CA GLU A 63 5.82 8.22 -13.77
C GLU A 63 5.04 7.65 -12.58
N LEU A 64 5.10 8.31 -11.41
CA LEU A 64 4.32 7.94 -10.23
C LEU A 64 2.81 8.07 -10.48
N SER A 65 2.36 9.11 -11.17
CA SER A 65 0.94 9.27 -11.53
C SER A 65 0.44 8.11 -12.38
N VAL A 66 1.21 7.68 -13.38
CA VAL A 66 0.85 6.51 -14.21
C VAL A 66 0.80 5.23 -13.36
N ALA A 67 1.76 5.03 -12.46
CA ALA A 67 1.77 3.88 -11.57
C ALA A 67 0.55 3.88 -10.62
N HIS A 68 0.17 5.06 -10.11
CA HIS A 68 -1.04 5.23 -9.30
C HIS A 68 -2.32 4.88 -10.07
N ASP A 69 -2.47 5.37 -11.31
CA ASP A 69 -3.63 5.07 -12.16
C ASP A 69 -3.74 3.57 -12.45
N ILE A 70 -2.61 2.90 -12.72
CA ILE A 70 -2.56 1.45 -12.91
C ILE A 70 -2.96 0.72 -11.61
N HIS A 71 -2.46 1.16 -10.46
CA HIS A 71 -2.80 0.59 -9.16
C HIS A 71 -4.30 0.66 -8.89
N GLN A 72 -4.96 1.80 -9.14
CA GLN A 72 -6.41 1.93 -8.97
C GLN A 72 -7.21 0.96 -9.86
N VAL A 73 -6.75 0.70 -11.07
CA VAL A 73 -7.38 -0.30 -11.96
C VAL A 73 -7.17 -1.73 -11.44
N LEU A 74 -6.00 -2.00 -10.86
CA LEU A 74 -5.67 -3.31 -10.32
C LEU A 74 -6.39 -3.63 -9.00
N VAL A 75 -6.70 -2.61 -8.19
CA VAL A 75 -7.29 -2.78 -6.84
C VAL A 75 -8.60 -1.97 -6.73
N PRO A 76 -9.63 -2.30 -7.51
CA PRO A 76 -10.93 -1.63 -7.40
C PRO A 76 -11.61 -2.01 -6.08
N SER A 77 -12.45 -1.10 -5.57
CA SER A 77 -13.33 -1.42 -4.45
C SER A 77 -14.33 -2.53 -4.84
N ILE A 78 -14.66 -3.36 -3.89
CA ILE A 78 -15.53 -4.53 -4.07
C ILE A 78 -16.83 -4.26 -3.31
N ASP A 79 -17.95 -4.32 -4.03
CA ASP A 79 -19.31 -4.35 -3.46
C ASP A 79 -20.17 -5.18 -4.43
N ARG A 80 -20.28 -6.48 -4.16
CA ARG A 80 -21.01 -7.39 -5.06
C ARG A 80 -21.50 -8.64 -4.36
N ARG A 81 -22.39 -9.35 -5.08
CA ARG A 81 -22.95 -10.64 -4.66
C ARG A 81 -22.59 -11.73 -5.66
N ILE A 82 -22.29 -12.92 -5.14
CA ILE A 82 -22.06 -14.12 -5.92
C ILE A 82 -22.77 -15.29 -5.22
N GLY A 83 -23.86 -15.79 -5.82
CA GLY A 83 -24.70 -16.81 -5.18
C GLY A 83 -25.26 -16.32 -3.83
N GLU A 84 -25.02 -17.10 -2.79
CA GLU A 84 -25.44 -16.80 -1.41
C GLU A 84 -24.48 -15.87 -0.65
N TYR A 85 -23.38 -15.41 -1.27
CA TYR A 85 -22.35 -14.62 -0.62
C TYR A 85 -22.39 -13.15 -1.04
N GLU A 86 -22.23 -12.26 -0.05
CA GLU A 86 -21.98 -10.84 -0.22
C GLU A 86 -20.51 -10.56 0.03
N PHE A 87 -19.93 -9.70 -0.82
CA PHE A 87 -18.54 -9.29 -0.73
C PHE A 87 -18.47 -7.78 -0.65
N PHE A 88 -17.73 -7.28 0.31
CA PHE A 88 -17.39 -5.88 0.44
C PHE A 88 -15.92 -5.74 0.78
N GLY A 89 -15.18 -4.90 0.05
CA GLY A 89 -13.76 -4.72 0.30
C GLY A 89 -13.21 -3.45 -0.33
N TRP A 90 -12.11 -3.00 0.26
CA TRP A 90 -11.35 -1.84 -0.22
C TRP A 90 -9.88 -1.97 0.20
N SER A 91 -9.03 -1.22 -0.49
CA SER A 91 -7.64 -1.00 -0.14
C SER A 91 -7.35 0.49 -0.22
N ILE A 92 -6.65 1.02 0.77
CA ILE A 92 -6.24 2.43 0.89
C ILE A 92 -4.72 2.44 1.00
N ALA A 93 -4.05 2.83 -0.06
CA ALA A 93 -2.60 2.95 -0.07
C ALA A 93 -2.12 4.04 0.90
N SER A 94 -0.99 3.81 1.54
CA SER A 94 -0.29 4.77 2.40
C SER A 94 0.48 5.82 1.60
N GLY A 95 0.80 5.50 0.33
CA GLY A 95 1.53 6.35 -0.62
C GLY A 95 0.89 6.41 -2.00
N ASP A 96 1.69 6.79 -3.01
CA ASP A 96 1.22 6.89 -4.41
C ASP A 96 0.89 5.51 -5.02
N VAL A 97 1.59 4.45 -4.59
CA VAL A 97 1.39 3.06 -5.03
C VAL A 97 1.54 2.15 -3.82
N GLY A 98 0.48 1.38 -3.52
CA GLY A 98 0.47 0.39 -2.44
C GLY A 98 0.99 -0.98 -2.88
N GLY A 99 1.39 -1.79 -1.89
CA GLY A 99 1.68 -3.23 -2.04
C GLY A 99 0.44 -4.10 -1.85
N ASP A 100 -0.60 -3.55 -1.22
CA ASP A 100 -1.82 -4.25 -0.89
C ASP A 100 -2.72 -4.53 -2.10
N LEU A 101 -3.37 -5.68 -2.07
CA LEU A 101 -4.26 -6.15 -3.09
C LEU A 101 -5.51 -6.81 -2.49
N VAL A 102 -6.67 -6.40 -2.96
CA VAL A 102 -7.96 -7.04 -2.64
C VAL A 102 -8.63 -7.44 -3.94
N ASP A 103 -9.11 -8.69 -4.04
CA ASP A 103 -9.80 -9.14 -5.25
C ASP A 103 -10.80 -10.28 -4.96
N VAL A 104 -11.78 -10.42 -5.84
CA VAL A 104 -12.74 -11.52 -5.85
C VAL A 104 -12.93 -11.99 -7.30
N VAL A 105 -12.65 -13.23 -7.57
CA VAL A 105 -12.82 -13.89 -8.88
C VAL A 105 -14.01 -14.83 -8.80
N ALA A 106 -14.92 -14.76 -9.75
CA ALA A 106 -16.09 -15.62 -9.81
C ALA A 106 -16.15 -16.37 -11.12
N GLY A 107 -16.59 -17.62 -11.06
CA GLY A 107 -16.89 -18.50 -12.20
C GLY A 107 -18.18 -19.26 -11.98
N GLU A 108 -18.44 -20.27 -12.81
CA GLU A 108 -19.64 -21.11 -12.70
C GLU A 108 -19.62 -21.94 -11.41
N GLY A 109 -20.47 -21.56 -10.44
CA GLY A 109 -20.66 -22.29 -9.19
C GLY A 109 -19.53 -22.18 -8.16
N ARG A 110 -18.48 -21.40 -8.40
CA ARG A 110 -17.37 -21.17 -7.47
C ARG A 110 -16.84 -19.75 -7.50
N TRP A 111 -16.18 -19.34 -6.42
CA TRP A 111 -15.51 -18.07 -6.32
C TRP A 111 -14.23 -18.18 -5.47
N LEU A 112 -13.28 -17.32 -5.74
CA LEU A 112 -12.07 -17.11 -4.93
C LEU A 112 -12.02 -15.64 -4.52
N ALA A 113 -11.89 -15.40 -3.22
CA ALA A 113 -11.68 -14.08 -2.65
C ALA A 113 -10.32 -14.08 -1.94
N TYR A 114 -9.54 -13.01 -2.08
CA TYR A 114 -8.24 -12.92 -1.44
C TYR A 114 -7.82 -11.50 -1.15
N ILE A 115 -6.97 -11.38 -0.15
CA ILE A 115 -6.22 -10.18 0.20
C ILE A 115 -4.76 -10.55 0.23
N ALA A 116 -3.89 -9.68 -0.24
CA ALA A 116 -2.45 -9.91 -0.23
C ALA A 116 -1.71 -8.59 0.01
N ASP A 117 -0.51 -8.70 0.56
CA ASP A 117 0.42 -7.60 0.70
C ASP A 117 1.81 -8.02 0.18
N VAL A 118 2.44 -7.15 -0.58
CA VAL A 118 3.79 -7.34 -1.13
C VAL A 118 4.77 -6.53 -0.30
N SER A 119 5.76 -7.19 0.28
CA SER A 119 6.78 -6.58 1.12
C SER A 119 7.42 -5.35 0.48
N GLY A 120 7.44 -4.22 1.20
CA GLY A 120 7.98 -2.94 0.76
C GLY A 120 6.93 -2.00 0.18
N HIS A 121 7.34 -0.85 -0.34
CA HIS A 121 6.44 0.19 -0.85
C HIS A 121 6.93 0.78 -2.17
N GLY A 122 6.03 1.38 -2.93
CA GLY A 122 6.32 2.07 -4.18
C GLY A 122 6.20 1.17 -5.43
N VAL A 123 6.81 1.58 -6.53
CA VAL A 123 6.61 0.97 -7.86
C VAL A 123 7.04 -0.49 -7.92
N GLY A 124 8.14 -0.87 -7.25
CA GLY A 124 8.66 -2.24 -7.26
C GLY A 124 7.65 -3.26 -6.74
N PRO A 125 7.18 -3.15 -5.49
CA PRO A 125 6.09 -3.96 -4.94
C PRO A 125 4.82 -3.92 -5.78
N GLY A 126 4.42 -2.76 -6.32
CA GLY A 126 3.27 -2.65 -7.21
C GLY A 126 3.37 -3.51 -8.49
N ILE A 127 4.58 -3.66 -9.05
CA ILE A 127 4.81 -4.57 -10.20
C ILE A 127 4.64 -6.03 -9.75
N VAL A 128 5.23 -6.42 -8.62
CA VAL A 128 5.10 -7.79 -8.09
C VAL A 128 3.65 -8.11 -7.76
N MET A 129 2.92 -7.15 -7.19
CA MET A 129 1.47 -7.24 -6.92
C MET A 129 0.67 -7.51 -8.21
N ALA A 130 0.96 -6.78 -9.31
CA ALA A 130 0.31 -6.98 -10.59
C ALA A 130 0.60 -8.37 -11.18
N MET A 131 1.85 -8.85 -11.08
CA MET A 131 2.25 -10.19 -11.50
C MET A 131 1.56 -11.27 -10.66
N PHE A 132 1.54 -11.11 -9.34
CA PHE A 132 0.86 -12.00 -8.41
C PHE A 132 -0.64 -12.10 -8.73
N LYS A 133 -1.32 -10.95 -8.87
CA LYS A 133 -2.74 -10.88 -9.25
C LYS A 133 -3.01 -11.62 -10.57
N SER A 134 -2.17 -11.40 -11.57
CA SER A 134 -2.33 -12.03 -12.89
C SER A 134 -2.17 -13.55 -12.82
N ALA A 135 -1.12 -14.04 -12.14
CA ALA A 135 -0.87 -15.46 -11.94
C ALA A 135 -2.02 -16.13 -11.17
N LEU A 136 -2.49 -15.48 -10.09
CA LEU A 136 -3.57 -16.00 -9.26
C LEU A 136 -4.90 -16.02 -10.03
N ARG A 137 -5.23 -14.96 -10.77
CA ARG A 137 -6.46 -14.92 -11.59
C ARG A 137 -6.48 -15.97 -12.71
N MET A 138 -5.35 -16.28 -13.32
CA MET A 138 -5.26 -17.35 -14.34
C MET A 138 -5.63 -18.72 -13.77
N ARG A 139 -5.34 -18.97 -12.50
CA ARG A 139 -5.56 -20.27 -11.84
C ARG A 139 -6.78 -20.30 -10.93
N ALA A 140 -7.35 -19.14 -10.58
CA ALA A 140 -8.40 -18.99 -9.56
C ALA A 140 -9.65 -19.86 -9.79
N LEU A 141 -9.98 -20.15 -11.04
CA LEU A 141 -11.17 -20.91 -11.43
C LEU A 141 -10.85 -22.32 -11.97
N ALA A 142 -9.56 -22.70 -11.98
CA ALA A 142 -9.15 -24.05 -12.34
C ALA A 142 -9.49 -25.03 -11.21
N ASP A 143 -9.57 -26.31 -11.55
CA ASP A 143 -9.77 -27.36 -10.56
C ASP A 143 -8.53 -27.47 -9.64
N GLY A 144 -8.77 -27.71 -8.36
CA GLY A 144 -7.75 -27.85 -7.34
C GLY A 144 -8.12 -27.17 -6.02
N THR A 145 -7.26 -27.33 -5.04
CA THR A 145 -7.35 -26.70 -3.72
C THR A 145 -6.63 -25.36 -3.72
N ILE A 146 -6.92 -24.51 -2.72
CA ILE A 146 -6.14 -23.29 -2.50
C ILE A 146 -4.66 -23.62 -2.28
N ALA A 147 -4.34 -24.69 -1.58
CA ALA A 147 -2.97 -25.13 -1.35
C ALA A 147 -2.21 -25.37 -2.66
N THR A 148 -2.84 -26.06 -3.63
CA THR A 148 -2.27 -26.27 -4.97
C THR A 148 -2.10 -24.95 -5.72
N LEU A 149 -3.12 -24.08 -5.67
CA LEU A 149 -3.07 -22.74 -6.28
C LEU A 149 -1.88 -21.93 -5.76
N LEU A 150 -1.69 -21.87 -4.44
CA LEU A 150 -0.59 -21.12 -3.82
C LEU A 150 0.78 -21.68 -4.21
N ALA A 151 0.94 -23.01 -4.28
CA ALA A 151 2.19 -23.66 -4.70
C ALA A 151 2.54 -23.33 -6.17
N GLU A 152 1.57 -23.31 -7.07
CA GLU A 152 1.77 -22.96 -8.48
C GLU A 152 2.08 -21.47 -8.65
N VAL A 153 1.39 -20.59 -7.91
CA VAL A 153 1.68 -19.16 -7.89
C VAL A 153 3.08 -18.89 -7.36
N GLN A 154 3.51 -19.59 -6.28
CA GLN A 154 4.87 -19.53 -5.77
C GLN A 154 5.91 -19.88 -6.83
N THR A 155 5.73 -21.03 -7.51
CA THR A 155 6.63 -21.47 -8.56
C THR A 155 6.76 -20.42 -9.67
N THR A 156 5.68 -19.76 -10.01
CA THR A 156 5.65 -18.69 -11.03
C THR A 156 6.34 -17.41 -10.52
N LEU A 157 6.14 -17.05 -9.25
CA LEU A 157 6.61 -15.79 -8.67
C LEU A 157 8.10 -15.81 -8.33
N MET A 158 8.62 -16.96 -7.84
CA MET A 158 10.00 -17.10 -7.38
C MET A 158 11.07 -16.56 -8.34
N PRO A 159 11.08 -16.90 -9.65
CA PRO A 159 12.10 -16.41 -10.58
C PRO A 159 11.90 -14.94 -11.01
N LEU A 160 10.75 -14.34 -10.71
CA LEU A 160 10.36 -13.03 -11.24
C LEU A 160 10.53 -11.89 -10.22
N LYS A 161 10.51 -12.20 -8.93
CA LYS A 161 10.63 -11.20 -7.85
C LYS A 161 12.09 -10.90 -7.51
N GLN A 162 12.33 -9.80 -6.84
CA GLN A 162 13.64 -9.53 -6.23
C GLN A 162 13.87 -10.47 -5.03
N PRO A 163 15.13 -10.82 -4.70
CA PRO A 163 15.44 -11.80 -3.67
C PRO A 163 14.87 -11.51 -2.29
N ASN A 164 14.74 -10.23 -1.92
CA ASN A 164 14.24 -9.76 -0.63
C ASN A 164 12.72 -9.49 -0.63
N MET A 165 12.03 -9.69 -1.74
CA MET A 165 10.58 -9.53 -1.81
C MET A 165 9.86 -10.84 -1.52
N PHE A 166 8.73 -10.74 -0.84
CA PHE A 166 7.80 -11.82 -0.59
C PHE A 166 6.37 -11.28 -0.65
N VAL A 167 5.40 -12.18 -0.74
CA VAL A 167 3.98 -11.84 -0.76
C VAL A 167 3.29 -12.57 0.38
N THR A 168 2.61 -11.83 1.23
CA THR A 168 1.68 -12.39 2.19
C THR A 168 0.30 -12.47 1.58
N VAL A 169 -0.47 -13.52 1.85
CA VAL A 169 -1.80 -13.69 1.27
C VAL A 169 -2.74 -14.46 2.18
N ALA A 170 -3.99 -14.02 2.25
CA ALA A 170 -5.11 -14.76 2.79
C ALA A 170 -6.14 -15.01 1.68
N CYS A 171 -6.55 -16.27 1.51
CA CYS A 171 -7.45 -16.72 0.46
C CYS A 171 -8.65 -17.46 1.05
N VAL A 172 -9.82 -17.23 0.46
CA VAL A 172 -11.06 -17.96 0.73
C VAL A 172 -11.65 -18.40 -0.60
N GLN A 173 -11.89 -19.70 -0.77
CA GLN A 173 -12.59 -20.28 -1.91
C GLN A 173 -13.90 -20.88 -1.43
N GLY A 174 -14.99 -20.56 -2.13
CA GLY A 174 -16.32 -21.10 -1.85
C GLY A 174 -16.99 -21.66 -3.10
N GLY A 175 -17.95 -22.51 -2.84
CA GLY A 175 -18.81 -23.13 -3.86
C GLY A 175 -20.27 -23.17 -3.41
N ALA A 176 -21.05 -23.98 -4.09
CA ALA A 176 -22.49 -24.13 -3.83
C ALA A 176 -22.82 -24.95 -2.56
N ASP A 177 -21.86 -25.67 -1.98
CA ASP A 177 -22.07 -26.58 -0.85
C ASP A 177 -22.06 -25.89 0.54
N GLY A 178 -21.83 -24.60 0.58
CA GLY A 178 -21.86 -23.78 1.81
C GLY A 178 -20.62 -23.89 2.69
N ALA A 179 -19.71 -24.83 2.45
CA ALA A 179 -18.42 -24.86 3.06
C ALA A 179 -17.43 -24.02 2.25
N VAL A 180 -16.51 -23.39 2.95
CA VAL A 180 -15.43 -22.62 2.33
C VAL A 180 -14.07 -23.21 2.68
N GLU A 181 -13.13 -23.12 1.78
CA GLU A 181 -11.72 -23.44 2.00
C GLU A 181 -10.95 -22.15 2.25
N CYS A 182 -10.16 -22.12 3.32
CA CYS A 182 -9.38 -20.96 3.74
C CYS A 182 -7.90 -21.33 3.78
N ALA A 183 -7.04 -20.43 3.33
CA ALA A 183 -5.58 -20.56 3.49
C ALA A 183 -4.95 -19.19 3.76
N VAL A 184 -3.84 -19.21 4.50
CA VAL A 184 -3.01 -18.05 4.81
C VAL A 184 -1.57 -18.41 4.51
N ALA A 185 -0.86 -17.53 3.82
CA ALA A 185 0.58 -17.65 3.62
C ALA A 185 1.26 -16.35 4.08
N GLY A 186 1.85 -16.38 5.27
CA GLY A 186 2.55 -15.25 5.89
C GLY A 186 1.68 -14.05 6.28
N HIS A 187 0.38 -14.15 6.12
CA HIS A 187 -0.57 -13.05 6.35
C HIS A 187 -1.22 -13.15 7.73
N VAL A 188 -1.86 -12.06 8.21
CA VAL A 188 -2.70 -12.10 9.41
C VAL A 188 -3.81 -13.14 9.26
N PRO A 189 -4.23 -13.80 10.36
CA PRO A 189 -5.24 -14.85 10.32
C PRO A 189 -6.57 -14.36 9.74
N ILE A 190 -7.25 -15.23 9.00
CA ILE A 190 -8.65 -15.00 8.62
C ILE A 190 -9.51 -15.13 9.86
N LEU A 191 -10.39 -14.16 10.07
CA LEU A 191 -11.36 -14.15 11.14
C LEU A 191 -12.72 -14.63 10.66
N ARG A 192 -13.44 -15.35 11.51
CA ARG A 192 -14.86 -15.64 11.33
C ARG A 192 -15.65 -14.96 12.43
N ALA A 193 -16.61 -14.13 12.04
CA ALA A 193 -17.62 -13.58 12.94
C ALA A 193 -18.90 -14.39 12.85
N ARG A 194 -19.34 -14.93 13.98
CA ARG A 194 -20.62 -15.63 14.16
C ARG A 194 -21.35 -14.99 15.32
N ALA A 195 -22.41 -14.26 15.05
CA ALA A 195 -23.04 -13.36 16.01
C ALA A 195 -21.99 -12.39 16.61
N SER A 196 -21.86 -12.32 17.93
CA SER A 196 -20.89 -11.46 18.62
C SER A 196 -19.53 -12.12 18.89
N VAL A 197 -19.29 -13.33 18.36
CA VAL A 197 -18.03 -14.07 18.55
C VAL A 197 -17.17 -13.93 17.30
N VAL A 198 -15.93 -13.48 17.50
CA VAL A 198 -14.93 -13.38 16.43
C VAL A 198 -13.76 -14.30 16.77
N GLU A 199 -13.50 -15.27 15.90
CA GLU A 199 -12.47 -16.28 16.07
C GLU A 199 -11.55 -16.39 14.86
N GLU A 200 -10.32 -16.85 15.08
CA GLU A 200 -9.37 -17.14 14.02
C GLU A 200 -9.64 -18.53 13.43
N VAL A 201 -9.70 -18.64 12.11
CA VAL A 201 -10.06 -19.89 11.42
C VAL A 201 -8.93 -20.47 10.57
N THR A 202 -7.76 -19.88 10.63
CA THR A 202 -6.60 -20.31 9.83
C THR A 202 -5.35 -20.48 10.70
N THR A 203 -4.43 -21.34 10.22
CA THR A 203 -3.14 -21.58 10.85
C THR A 203 -2.05 -20.81 10.11
N PRO A 204 -1.13 -20.11 10.80
CA PRO A 204 -0.03 -19.39 10.18
C PRO A 204 0.86 -20.31 9.34
N GLN A 205 1.27 -19.84 8.17
CA GLN A 205 2.20 -20.50 7.25
C GLN A 205 3.19 -19.46 6.69
N LEU A 206 4.26 -19.93 6.04
CA LEU A 206 5.27 -19.05 5.45
C LEU A 206 4.72 -18.23 4.29
N ALA A 207 5.23 -17.00 4.11
CA ALA A 207 4.86 -16.15 2.98
C ALA A 207 5.35 -16.72 1.65
N LEU A 208 4.61 -16.42 0.58
CA LEU A 208 4.99 -16.76 -0.79
C LEU A 208 6.29 -16.04 -1.18
N GLY A 209 7.17 -16.75 -1.84
CA GLY A 209 8.44 -16.19 -2.29
C GLY A 209 9.52 -16.09 -1.22
N MET A 210 9.27 -16.54 0.02
CA MET A 210 10.27 -16.52 1.08
C MET A 210 11.25 -17.70 0.97
N PHE A 211 10.74 -18.90 0.72
CA PHE A 211 11.54 -20.13 0.57
C PHE A 211 11.04 -20.94 -0.63
N GLU A 212 11.96 -21.53 -1.40
CA GLU A 212 11.61 -22.29 -2.61
C GLU A 212 10.78 -23.53 -2.34
N ASP A 213 11.03 -24.19 -1.21
CA ASP A 213 10.40 -25.45 -0.78
C ASP A 213 9.23 -25.24 0.20
N ALA A 214 8.68 -24.01 0.29
CA ALA A 214 7.54 -23.74 1.15
C ALA A 214 6.33 -24.56 0.70
N VAL A 215 5.67 -25.19 1.69
CA VAL A 215 4.47 -26.00 1.50
C VAL A 215 3.28 -25.24 2.09
N PHE A 216 2.19 -25.21 1.33
CA PHE A 216 0.95 -24.53 1.71
C PHE A 216 -0.14 -25.55 2.05
N GLY A 217 -0.91 -25.24 3.07
CA GLY A 217 -2.09 -26.00 3.46
C GLY A 217 -3.34 -25.14 3.41
N SER A 218 -4.48 -25.77 3.53
CA SER A 218 -5.78 -25.11 3.64
C SER A 218 -6.62 -25.71 4.75
N THR A 219 -7.59 -24.94 5.25
CA THR A 219 -8.53 -25.35 6.28
C THR A 219 -9.93 -25.23 5.74
N ARG A 220 -10.75 -26.28 5.89
CA ARG A 220 -12.17 -26.22 5.54
C ARG A 220 -12.93 -25.60 6.73
N VAL A 221 -13.71 -24.58 6.43
CA VAL A 221 -14.47 -23.80 7.40
C VAL A 221 -15.97 -23.89 7.05
N GLU A 222 -16.78 -24.27 8.01
CA GLU A 222 -18.24 -24.20 7.85
C GLU A 222 -18.68 -22.74 8.05
N CYS A 223 -19.31 -22.18 7.04
CA CYS A 223 -19.86 -20.84 7.05
C CYS A 223 -21.39 -20.94 7.03
N GLY A 224 -22.00 -20.71 8.19
CA GLY A 224 -23.48 -20.72 8.34
C GLY A 224 -24.11 -19.41 7.85
N ASP A 225 -25.46 -19.41 7.80
CA ASP A 225 -26.21 -18.22 7.42
C ASP A 225 -25.92 -17.05 8.41
N GLY A 226 -25.54 -15.91 7.89
CA GLY A 226 -25.17 -14.73 8.65
C GLY A 226 -23.71 -14.68 9.10
N ASP A 227 -22.96 -15.77 9.02
CA ASP A 227 -21.54 -15.78 9.31
C ASP A 227 -20.78 -14.87 8.32
N ALA A 228 -19.80 -14.16 8.84
CA ALA A 228 -18.91 -13.33 8.04
C ALA A 228 -17.46 -13.77 8.20
N LEU A 229 -16.74 -13.88 7.08
CA LEU A 229 -15.29 -14.02 7.06
C LEU A 229 -14.68 -12.64 6.83
N ILE A 230 -13.63 -12.34 7.59
CA ILE A 230 -12.95 -11.05 7.58
C ILE A 230 -11.47 -11.30 7.29
N LEU A 231 -11.01 -10.71 6.22
CA LEU A 231 -9.61 -10.65 5.82
C LEU A 231 -9.17 -9.19 5.89
N LEU A 232 -8.02 -8.94 6.51
CA LEU A 232 -7.48 -7.58 6.66
C LEU A 232 -5.95 -7.62 6.62
N THR A 233 -5.31 -6.53 6.23
CA THR A 233 -3.86 -6.39 6.29
C THR A 233 -3.41 -5.83 7.65
N ASP A 234 -2.15 -6.03 7.96
CA ASP A 234 -1.51 -5.57 9.20
C ASP A 234 -1.56 -4.04 9.36
N GLY A 235 -1.61 -3.26 8.28
CA GLY A 235 -1.80 -1.82 8.34
C GLY A 235 -3.12 -1.35 8.99
N LEU A 236 -4.10 -2.25 9.23
CA LEU A 236 -5.26 -1.99 10.06
C LEU A 236 -5.04 -2.37 11.54
N VAL A 237 -4.03 -3.16 11.82
CA VAL A 237 -3.67 -3.67 13.15
C VAL A 237 -2.51 -2.86 13.74
N GLU A 238 -1.48 -2.62 12.94
CA GLU A 238 -0.24 -1.93 13.31
C GLU A 238 -0.35 -0.40 13.18
N VAL A 239 -1.48 0.15 13.62
CA VAL A 239 -1.66 1.59 13.77
C VAL A 239 -1.15 2.00 15.14
N PHE A 240 -0.25 3.00 15.20
CA PHE A 240 0.36 3.46 16.43
C PHE A 240 -0.20 4.82 16.85
N ASP A 241 -0.50 4.97 18.15
CA ASP A 241 -0.89 6.26 18.73
C ASP A 241 0.35 7.16 18.99
N ASP A 242 0.11 8.40 19.43
CA ASP A 242 1.18 9.38 19.76
C ASP A 242 2.13 8.90 20.87
N ALA A 243 1.74 7.91 21.66
CA ALA A 243 2.57 7.29 22.70
C ALA A 243 3.32 6.04 22.19
N GLY A 244 3.20 5.70 20.90
CA GLY A 244 3.81 4.53 20.29
C GLY A 244 3.13 3.20 20.66
N ARG A 245 1.88 3.23 21.09
CA ARG A 245 1.11 2.01 21.41
C ARG A 245 0.34 1.57 20.17
N GLU A 246 0.50 0.32 19.82
CA GLU A 246 -0.20 -0.33 18.71
C GLU A 246 -1.69 -0.50 19.01
N LEU A 247 -2.55 -0.39 17.99
CA LEU A 247 -3.98 -0.71 18.08
C LEU A 247 -4.16 -2.18 18.47
N GLY A 248 -3.46 -3.06 17.76
CA GLY A 248 -3.36 -4.48 18.03
C GLY A 248 -4.57 -5.31 17.57
N PHE A 249 -4.29 -6.57 17.27
CA PHE A 249 -5.24 -7.51 16.68
C PHE A 249 -6.47 -7.78 17.56
N GLU A 250 -6.27 -7.91 18.88
CA GLU A 250 -7.37 -8.17 19.81
C GLU A 250 -8.39 -7.01 19.87
N ARG A 251 -7.92 -5.78 19.74
CA ARG A 251 -8.82 -4.61 19.71
C ARG A 251 -9.61 -4.52 18.42
N VAL A 252 -8.99 -4.89 17.30
CA VAL A 252 -9.70 -5.01 16.00
C VAL A 252 -10.77 -6.11 16.08
N LYS A 253 -10.47 -7.28 16.68
CA LYS A 253 -11.45 -8.37 16.93
C LYS A 253 -12.61 -7.89 17.80
N ALA A 254 -12.34 -7.17 18.88
CA ALA A 254 -13.37 -6.61 19.75
C ALA A 254 -14.29 -5.62 18.99
N THR A 255 -13.68 -4.73 18.20
CA THR A 255 -14.44 -3.78 17.35
C THR A 255 -15.33 -4.52 16.34
N LEU A 256 -14.82 -5.57 15.71
CA LEU A 256 -15.59 -6.40 14.77
C LEU A 256 -16.76 -7.11 15.46
N ALA A 257 -16.57 -7.62 16.67
CA ALA A 257 -17.61 -8.30 17.44
C ALA A 257 -18.82 -7.39 17.77
N GLU A 258 -18.59 -6.08 17.93
CA GLU A 258 -19.66 -5.10 18.21
C GLU A 258 -20.55 -4.80 16.99
N VAL A 259 -20.05 -5.03 15.78
CA VAL A 259 -20.71 -4.61 14.53
C VAL A 259 -20.90 -5.73 13.52
N ALA A 260 -20.58 -6.97 13.88
CA ALA A 260 -20.55 -8.11 12.97
C ALA A 260 -21.88 -8.41 12.26
N ASP A 261 -23.01 -8.02 12.84
CA ASP A 261 -24.35 -8.23 12.31
C ASP A 261 -24.84 -7.10 11.38
N ARG A 262 -24.12 -5.96 11.36
CA ARG A 262 -24.47 -4.81 10.52
C ARG A 262 -24.19 -5.07 9.05
N PRO A 263 -24.71 -4.24 8.12
CA PRO A 263 -24.31 -4.27 6.70
C PRO A 263 -22.79 -4.23 6.52
N LEU A 264 -22.23 -4.98 5.57
CA LEU A 264 -20.79 -5.10 5.41
C LEU A 264 -20.08 -3.75 5.24
N ALA A 265 -20.71 -2.81 4.52
CA ALA A 265 -20.18 -1.45 4.36
C ALA A 265 -20.06 -0.69 5.70
N GLU A 266 -21.02 -0.89 6.62
CA GLU A 266 -20.96 -0.28 7.95
C GLU A 266 -19.90 -0.93 8.83
N VAL A 267 -19.74 -2.26 8.76
CA VAL A 267 -18.64 -2.98 9.43
C VAL A 267 -17.29 -2.44 8.98
N ALA A 268 -17.10 -2.34 7.68
CA ALA A 268 -15.86 -1.83 7.08
C ALA A 268 -15.57 -0.39 7.49
N GLN A 269 -16.58 0.49 7.47
CA GLN A 269 -16.45 1.87 7.90
C GLN A 269 -16.12 1.99 9.40
N HIS A 270 -16.69 1.12 10.23
CA HIS A 270 -16.45 1.13 11.67
C HIS A 270 -15.02 0.74 12.01
N VAL A 271 -14.48 -0.30 11.36
CA VAL A 271 -13.07 -0.72 11.50
C VAL A 271 -12.13 0.41 11.08
N LEU A 272 -12.36 1.01 9.91
CA LEU A 272 -11.54 2.12 9.42
C LEU A 272 -11.57 3.34 10.36
N THR A 273 -12.76 3.67 10.87
CA THR A 273 -12.91 4.79 11.81
C THR A 273 -12.18 4.52 13.12
N GLY A 274 -12.23 3.28 13.62
CA GLY A 274 -11.49 2.86 14.82
C GLY A 274 -9.97 2.96 14.63
N ALA A 275 -9.45 2.51 13.52
CA ALA A 275 -8.03 2.62 13.19
C ALA A 275 -7.58 4.09 13.10
N ARG A 276 -8.32 4.93 12.38
CA ARG A 276 -8.04 6.38 12.24
C ARG A 276 -8.17 7.17 13.55
N ALA A 277 -9.05 6.76 14.45
CA ALA A 277 -9.19 7.37 15.77
C ALA A 277 -8.05 6.97 16.71
N HIS A 278 -7.36 5.85 16.45
CA HIS A 278 -6.21 5.40 17.23
C HIS A 278 -4.93 6.11 16.82
N GLY A 279 -4.67 6.25 15.52
CA GLY A 279 -3.44 6.88 15.04
C GLY A 279 -3.43 7.19 13.55
N ILE A 280 -2.27 7.60 13.07
CA ILE A 280 -2.04 7.95 11.66
C ILE A 280 -1.74 6.68 10.87
N GLN A 281 -2.26 6.59 9.65
CA GLN A 281 -1.92 5.53 8.71
C GLN A 281 -0.44 5.59 8.32
N THR A 282 0.31 4.51 8.57
CA THR A 282 1.73 4.37 8.24
C THR A 282 1.97 3.35 7.15
N ASP A 283 1.04 2.39 6.97
CA ASP A 283 1.09 1.35 5.96
C ASP A 283 -0.23 1.24 5.20
N ASP A 284 -0.27 0.46 4.13
CA ASP A 284 -1.45 0.23 3.34
C ASP A 284 -2.53 -0.43 4.20
N GLN A 285 -3.75 0.03 4.10
CA GLN A 285 -4.88 -0.49 4.86
C GLN A 285 -5.88 -1.15 3.93
N SER A 286 -6.10 -2.45 4.11
CA SER A 286 -7.02 -3.21 3.27
C SER A 286 -7.92 -4.11 4.08
N LEU A 287 -9.15 -4.24 3.61
CA LEU A 287 -10.18 -5.06 4.24
C LEU A 287 -11.03 -5.75 3.17
N LEU A 288 -11.32 -7.03 3.38
CA LEU A 288 -12.27 -7.81 2.59
C LEU A 288 -13.19 -8.57 3.51
N LEU A 289 -14.48 -8.31 3.38
CA LEU A 289 -15.56 -8.94 4.13
C LEU A 289 -16.36 -9.86 3.20
N ILE A 290 -16.65 -11.06 3.68
CA ILE A 290 -17.43 -12.07 2.94
C ILE A 290 -18.51 -12.57 3.88
N ARG A 291 -19.80 -12.38 3.56
CA ARG A 291 -20.92 -12.87 4.39
C ARG A 291 -21.77 -13.84 3.62
N ARG A 292 -22.06 -14.98 4.24
CA ARG A 292 -23.11 -15.86 3.74
C ARG A 292 -24.48 -15.34 4.15
N ARG A 293 -25.37 -15.23 3.20
CA ARG A 293 -26.76 -14.81 3.43
C ARG A 293 -27.63 -16.03 3.67
N ALA A 294 -28.67 -15.86 4.48
CA ALA A 294 -29.70 -16.87 4.61
C ALA A 294 -30.33 -17.15 3.23
N SER A 295 -30.44 -18.42 2.88
CA SER A 295 -31.10 -18.83 1.65
C SER A 295 -32.58 -18.37 1.68
N ALA A 296 -33.03 -17.72 0.60
CA ALA A 296 -34.42 -17.29 0.46
C ALA A 296 -35.41 -18.48 0.36
N ALA A 297 -34.93 -19.72 0.32
CA ALA A 297 -35.73 -20.94 0.17
C ALA A 297 -36.29 -21.50 1.50
N SER A 298 -36.03 -20.88 2.66
CA SER A 298 -36.53 -21.37 3.96
C SER A 298 -37.66 -20.54 4.58
N ARG A 299 -38.43 -19.81 3.76
CA ARG A 299 -39.67 -19.15 4.21
C ARG A 299 -40.87 -19.70 3.51
#